data_ce7f89732e73d7ee2c5a0546cc4bd384
#
_entry.id   ce7f89732e73d7ee2c5a0546cc4bd384
#
_cell.length_a   1.000
_cell.length_b   1.000
_cell.length_c   1.000
_cell.angle_alpha   90.00
_cell.angle_beta   90.00
_cell.angle_gamma   90.00
#
_symmetry.space_group_name_H-M   'P 1'
#
loop_
_entity.id
_entity.type
_entity.pdbx_description
1 polymer ?
#
loop_
_entity_poly.entity_id
_entity_poly.type
_entity_poly.pdbx_seq_one_letter_code
_entity_poly.pdbx_strand_id
1 'polypeptide(L)'
;HELGYRVVVLDPDPHSPAGKIADEHIVAAYEDVAALDRLAQICAAVTTEFENVPAASLAYLAKFIPVRPGADAVATCQNRSAEKHFLQSNGFPHAPCADIRTAFDLDTASASLFPGMLKIARFGYDGKGQARVKNRDEARLAFAGFKGEPCVLEQMMALDCELSVVLARDDGGQVRCFPVAENQHRHGILDISSAPARVPDQLQMDAMQIAERALAWYKRTMG
;
A
#
# COMPACT_ATOMS: atom_id res chain seq x y z
N HIS A 1 -2.81 2.15 23.80
CA HIS A 1 -2.50 2.20 25.25
C HIS A 1 -1.96 3.57 25.67
N GLU A 2 -0.90 4.07 25.02
CA GLU A 2 -0.26 5.35 25.43
C GLU A 2 -1.23 6.55 25.41
N LEU A 3 -2.23 6.53 24.54
CA LEU A 3 -3.29 7.54 24.47
C LEU A 3 -4.48 7.25 25.39
N GLY A 4 -4.43 6.22 26.24
CA GLY A 4 -5.48 5.85 27.18
C GLY A 4 -6.66 5.09 26.58
N TYR A 5 -6.58 4.66 25.32
CA TYR A 5 -7.62 3.83 24.70
C TYR A 5 -7.47 2.37 25.10
N ARG A 6 -8.64 1.69 25.29
CA ARG A 6 -8.70 0.23 25.31
C ARG A 6 -8.48 -0.29 23.89
N VAL A 7 -7.60 -1.27 23.73
CA VAL A 7 -7.22 -1.85 22.44
C VAL A 7 -7.69 -3.29 22.36
N VAL A 8 -8.46 -3.61 21.31
CA VAL A 8 -8.85 -4.98 20.96
C VAL A 8 -8.17 -5.32 19.64
N VAL A 9 -7.54 -6.49 19.58
CA VAL A 9 -6.85 -6.99 18.38
C VAL A 9 -7.58 -8.21 17.85
N LEU A 10 -7.88 -8.23 16.54
CA LEU A 10 -8.25 -9.42 15.80
C LEU A 10 -7.03 -9.87 14.97
N ASP A 11 -6.52 -11.05 15.25
CA ASP A 11 -5.35 -11.62 14.55
C ASP A 11 -5.44 -13.16 14.61
N PRO A 12 -5.22 -13.88 13.49
CA PRO A 12 -5.29 -15.34 13.48
C PRO A 12 -4.12 -16.01 14.21
N ASP A 13 -2.99 -15.33 14.43
CA ASP A 13 -1.87 -15.85 15.21
C ASP A 13 -2.10 -15.63 16.70
N PRO A 14 -2.30 -16.71 17.50
CA PRO A 14 -2.46 -16.58 18.97
C PRO A 14 -1.25 -15.99 19.67
N HIS A 15 -0.13 -15.92 18.99
CA HIS A 15 1.13 -15.36 19.49
C HIS A 15 1.48 -14.00 18.89
N SER A 16 0.55 -13.36 18.19
CA SER A 16 0.79 -12.07 17.53
C SER A 16 1.35 -11.04 18.52
N PRO A 17 2.34 -10.23 18.12
CA PRO A 17 2.92 -9.22 19.00
C PRO A 17 1.88 -8.22 19.53
N ALA A 18 0.99 -7.77 18.66
CA ALA A 18 -0.08 -6.84 19.03
C ALA A 18 -1.09 -7.49 19.99
N GLY A 19 -1.46 -8.76 19.77
CA GLY A 19 -2.37 -9.50 20.65
C GLY A 19 -1.83 -9.65 22.08
N LYS A 20 -0.51 -9.79 22.23
CA LYS A 20 0.12 -9.93 23.56
C LYS A 20 0.03 -8.68 24.43
N ILE A 21 -0.07 -7.50 23.83
CA ILE A 21 -0.12 -6.22 24.55
C ILE A 21 -1.51 -5.58 24.53
N ALA A 22 -2.47 -6.16 23.79
CA ALA A 22 -3.84 -5.68 23.73
C ALA A 22 -4.58 -5.95 25.07
N ASP A 23 -5.64 -5.19 25.33
CA ASP A 23 -6.55 -5.48 26.44
C ASP A 23 -7.40 -6.73 26.18
N GLU A 24 -7.63 -7.02 24.87
CA GLU A 24 -8.34 -8.21 24.43
C GLU A 24 -7.80 -8.66 23.07
N HIS A 25 -7.56 -9.98 22.92
CA HIS A 25 -7.15 -10.60 21.66
C HIS A 25 -8.23 -11.58 21.20
N ILE A 26 -8.82 -11.32 20.05
CA ILE A 26 -9.74 -12.21 19.35
C ILE A 26 -8.90 -13.02 18.36
N VAL A 27 -8.69 -14.32 18.67
CA VAL A 27 -7.92 -15.22 17.81
C VAL A 27 -8.87 -15.84 16.79
N ALA A 28 -8.93 -15.26 15.59
CA ALA A 28 -9.78 -15.75 14.49
C ALA A 28 -9.25 -15.26 13.15
N ALA A 29 -9.68 -15.89 12.05
CA ALA A 29 -9.39 -15.38 10.71
C ALA A 29 -9.99 -13.98 10.51
N TYR A 30 -9.36 -13.16 9.68
CA TYR A 30 -9.84 -11.80 9.40
C TYR A 30 -11.21 -11.76 8.74
N GLU A 31 -11.65 -12.86 8.12
CA GLU A 31 -12.96 -13.03 7.47
C GLU A 31 -14.01 -13.68 8.36
N ASP A 32 -13.65 -14.07 9.58
CA ASP A 32 -14.61 -14.69 10.51
C ASP A 32 -15.70 -13.70 10.92
N VAL A 33 -16.92 -13.95 10.46
CA VAL A 33 -18.05 -13.05 10.64
C VAL A 33 -18.39 -12.87 12.13
N ALA A 34 -18.29 -13.92 12.94
CA ALA A 34 -18.58 -13.81 14.38
C ALA A 34 -17.55 -12.94 15.11
N ALA A 35 -16.28 -13.04 14.71
CA ALA A 35 -15.22 -12.16 15.23
C ALA A 35 -15.42 -10.70 14.77
N LEU A 36 -15.81 -10.48 13.51
CA LEU A 36 -16.13 -9.15 12.99
C LEU A 36 -17.34 -8.54 13.72
N ASP A 37 -18.41 -9.30 13.94
CA ASP A 37 -19.57 -8.85 14.71
C ASP A 37 -19.19 -8.48 16.13
N ARG A 38 -18.33 -9.26 16.76
CA ARG A 38 -17.82 -8.95 18.09
C ARG A 38 -17.05 -7.64 18.11
N LEU A 39 -16.12 -7.42 17.15
CA LEU A 39 -15.42 -6.13 17.02
C LEU A 39 -16.40 -4.98 16.88
N ALA A 40 -17.40 -5.11 16.00
CA ALA A 40 -18.41 -4.08 15.79
C ALA A 40 -19.22 -3.75 17.06
N GLN A 41 -19.43 -4.73 17.94
CA GLN A 41 -20.19 -4.55 19.18
C GLN A 41 -19.38 -3.88 20.29
N ILE A 42 -18.08 -4.16 20.38
CA ILE A 42 -17.26 -3.75 21.54
C ILE A 42 -16.28 -2.61 21.25
N CYS A 43 -16.06 -2.25 19.97
CA CYS A 43 -15.15 -1.19 19.57
C CYS A 43 -15.91 0.05 19.10
N ALA A 44 -15.40 1.22 19.43
CA ALA A 44 -15.93 2.50 18.94
C ALA A 44 -15.45 2.82 17.50
N ALA A 45 -14.30 2.29 17.09
CA ALA A 45 -13.72 2.44 15.76
C ALA A 45 -12.73 1.31 15.49
N VAL A 46 -12.44 1.05 14.22
CA VAL A 46 -11.46 0.05 13.79
C VAL A 46 -10.44 0.68 12.84
N THR A 47 -9.20 0.26 13.01
CA THR A 47 -8.09 0.54 12.09
C THR A 47 -7.35 -0.76 11.76
N THR A 48 -6.53 -0.76 10.72
CA THR A 48 -5.61 -1.85 10.39
C THR A 48 -4.18 -1.33 10.33
N GLU A 49 -3.27 -2.12 10.85
CA GLU A 49 -1.83 -1.93 10.70
C GLU A 49 -1.29 -2.88 9.63
N PHE A 50 -1.75 -4.14 9.64
CA PHE A 50 -1.36 -5.12 8.64
C PHE A 50 -1.98 -4.79 7.28
N GLU A 51 -1.15 -4.65 6.27
CA GLU A 51 -1.54 -4.19 4.93
C GLU A 51 -2.41 -5.19 4.15
N ASN A 52 -2.37 -6.48 4.49
CA ASN A 52 -3.08 -7.54 3.76
C ASN A 52 -4.38 -8.01 4.46
N VAL A 53 -4.93 -7.24 5.40
CA VAL A 53 -6.28 -7.51 5.92
C VAL A 53 -7.27 -7.39 4.76
N PRO A 54 -8.15 -8.40 4.53
CA PRO A 54 -9.09 -8.35 3.41
C PRO A 54 -9.97 -7.10 3.45
N ALA A 55 -9.99 -6.34 2.36
CA ALA A 55 -10.79 -5.13 2.25
C ALA A 55 -12.29 -5.41 2.47
N ALA A 56 -12.76 -6.63 2.13
CA ALA A 56 -14.14 -7.05 2.37
C ALA A 56 -14.50 -7.06 3.86
N SER A 57 -13.57 -7.46 4.73
CA SER A 57 -13.76 -7.45 6.18
C SER A 57 -13.88 -6.03 6.73
N LEU A 58 -13.08 -5.11 6.20
CA LEU A 58 -13.17 -3.68 6.54
C LEU A 58 -14.49 -3.08 6.03
N ALA A 59 -14.92 -3.43 4.82
CA ALA A 59 -16.22 -3.01 4.27
C ALA A 59 -17.39 -3.57 5.08
N TYR A 60 -17.27 -4.79 5.61
CA TYR A 60 -18.28 -5.37 6.50
C TYR A 60 -18.39 -4.56 7.79
N LEU A 61 -17.28 -4.31 8.49
CA LEU A 61 -17.23 -3.54 9.72
C LEU A 61 -17.73 -2.10 9.54
N ALA A 62 -17.42 -1.48 8.40
CA ALA A 62 -17.83 -0.11 8.08
C ALA A 62 -19.36 0.10 8.02
N LYS A 63 -20.14 -0.97 7.96
CA LYS A 63 -21.62 -0.91 8.05
C LYS A 63 -22.11 -0.59 9.46
N PHE A 64 -21.29 -0.79 10.47
CA PHE A 64 -21.67 -0.73 11.89
C PHE A 64 -20.90 0.33 12.67
N ILE A 65 -19.61 0.49 12.37
CA ILE A 65 -18.70 1.38 13.11
C ILE A 65 -17.71 2.09 12.16
N PRO A 66 -17.14 3.22 12.56
CA PRO A 66 -16.09 3.88 11.81
C PRO A 66 -14.88 2.97 11.56
N VAL A 67 -14.47 2.84 10.30
CA VAL A 67 -13.26 2.09 9.88
C VAL A 67 -12.31 3.04 9.15
N ARG A 68 -11.07 3.14 9.57
CA ARG A 68 -10.03 3.98 8.97
C ARG A 68 -8.69 3.23 8.91
N PRO A 69 -8.02 3.19 7.76
CA PRO A 69 -8.46 3.65 6.44
C PRO A 69 -9.69 2.89 5.94
N GLY A 70 -10.44 3.47 5.00
CA GLY A 70 -11.62 2.83 4.41
C GLY A 70 -11.25 1.64 3.52
N ALA A 71 -12.20 0.72 3.34
CA ALA A 71 -11.99 -0.53 2.59
C ALA A 71 -11.50 -0.32 1.15
N ASP A 72 -12.02 0.69 0.43
CA ASP A 72 -11.62 0.96 -0.96
C ASP A 72 -10.18 1.48 -1.05
N ALA A 73 -9.75 2.29 -0.06
CA ALA A 73 -8.37 2.74 0.03
C ALA A 73 -7.42 1.56 0.22
N VAL A 74 -7.76 0.67 1.16
CA VAL A 74 -6.99 -0.56 1.42
C VAL A 74 -6.97 -1.46 0.19
N ALA A 75 -8.11 -1.69 -0.47
CA ALA A 75 -8.19 -2.50 -1.69
C ALA A 75 -7.30 -1.96 -2.81
N THR A 76 -7.27 -0.63 -2.98
CA THR A 76 -6.41 0.02 -3.97
C THR A 76 -4.94 -0.19 -3.66
N CYS A 77 -4.52 0.05 -2.41
CA CYS A 77 -3.12 -0.11 -1.99
C CYS A 77 -2.65 -1.57 -1.97
N GLN A 78 -3.56 -2.53 -1.77
CA GLN A 78 -3.24 -3.97 -1.79
C GLN A 78 -2.93 -4.52 -3.19
N ASN A 79 -3.21 -3.77 -4.25
CA ASN A 79 -3.07 -4.26 -5.63
C ASN A 79 -2.34 -3.22 -6.49
N ARG A 80 -1.11 -3.54 -6.92
CA ARG A 80 -0.27 -2.65 -7.73
C ARG A 80 -0.93 -2.22 -9.05
N SER A 81 -1.70 -3.09 -9.69
CA SER A 81 -2.45 -2.73 -10.90
C SER A 81 -3.53 -1.70 -10.59
N ALA A 82 -4.28 -1.89 -9.49
CA ALA A 82 -5.30 -0.93 -9.05
C ALA A 82 -4.66 0.42 -8.65
N GLU A 83 -3.54 0.38 -7.93
CA GLU A 83 -2.77 1.57 -7.56
C GLU A 83 -2.28 2.34 -8.80
N LYS A 84 -1.69 1.66 -9.79
CA LYS A 84 -1.25 2.29 -11.05
C LYS A 84 -2.40 2.88 -11.83
N HIS A 85 -3.51 2.16 -11.90
CA HIS A 85 -4.75 2.66 -12.53
C HIS A 85 -5.28 3.91 -11.84
N PHE A 86 -5.26 3.91 -10.51
CA PHE A 86 -5.62 5.07 -9.70
C PHE A 86 -4.72 6.27 -10.01
N LEU A 87 -3.39 6.11 -9.99
CA LEU A 87 -2.44 7.17 -10.27
C LEU A 87 -2.65 7.74 -11.69
N GLN A 88 -2.78 6.87 -12.68
CA GLN A 88 -2.99 7.25 -14.08
C GLN A 88 -4.31 8.01 -14.26
N SER A 89 -5.42 7.48 -13.75
CA SER A 89 -6.77 8.04 -13.93
C SER A 89 -6.94 9.41 -13.26
N ASN A 90 -6.11 9.69 -12.25
CA ASN A 90 -6.15 10.96 -11.51
C ASN A 90 -5.00 11.92 -11.86
N GLY A 91 -4.23 11.61 -12.90
CA GLY A 91 -3.16 12.49 -13.39
C GLY A 91 -2.01 12.65 -12.39
N PHE A 92 -1.72 11.59 -11.62
CA PHE A 92 -0.52 11.55 -10.77
C PHE A 92 0.69 11.09 -11.58
N PRO A 93 1.87 11.67 -11.36
CA PRO A 93 3.09 11.17 -11.97
C PRO A 93 3.39 9.76 -11.47
N HIS A 94 3.71 8.86 -12.38
CA HIS A 94 4.13 7.49 -12.08
C HIS A 94 5.07 6.96 -13.17
N ALA A 95 5.86 5.94 -12.86
CA ALA A 95 6.67 5.26 -13.86
C ALA A 95 5.76 4.64 -14.94
N PRO A 96 6.11 4.73 -16.23
CA PRO A 96 5.41 4.01 -17.29
C PRO A 96 5.29 2.52 -16.94
N CYS A 97 4.12 1.93 -17.14
CA CYS A 97 3.87 0.56 -16.74
C CYS A 97 2.85 -0.13 -17.65
N ALA A 98 2.78 -1.45 -17.54
CA ALA A 98 1.78 -2.28 -18.17
C ALA A 98 1.33 -3.39 -17.21
N ASP A 99 0.04 -3.72 -17.24
CA ASP A 99 -0.50 -4.90 -16.57
C ASP A 99 -0.12 -6.15 -17.35
N ILE A 100 0.36 -7.17 -16.64
CA ILE A 100 0.77 -8.46 -17.18
C ILE A 100 -0.03 -9.55 -16.49
N ARG A 101 -1.00 -10.10 -17.21
CA ARG A 101 -1.85 -11.20 -16.73
C ARG A 101 -1.55 -12.50 -17.43
N THR A 102 -0.96 -12.40 -18.62
CA THR A 102 -0.61 -13.56 -19.47
C THR A 102 0.77 -13.32 -20.10
N ALA A 103 1.37 -14.39 -20.63
CA ALA A 103 2.60 -14.27 -21.40
C ALA A 103 2.42 -13.40 -22.66
N PHE A 104 1.22 -13.38 -23.25
CA PHE A 104 0.92 -12.54 -24.41
C PHE A 104 1.00 -11.04 -24.08
N ASP A 105 0.66 -10.63 -22.86
CA ASP A 105 0.78 -9.23 -22.45
C ASP A 105 2.24 -8.77 -22.46
N LEU A 106 3.18 -9.66 -22.12
CA LEU A 106 4.61 -9.38 -22.24
C LEU A 106 5.06 -9.21 -23.70
N ASP A 107 4.47 -9.98 -24.62
CA ASP A 107 4.78 -9.91 -26.03
C ASP A 107 4.35 -8.60 -26.67
N THR A 108 3.25 -8.06 -26.20
CA THR A 108 2.65 -6.82 -26.68
C THR A 108 3.08 -5.59 -25.89
N ALA A 109 3.73 -5.77 -24.75
CA ALA A 109 4.25 -4.67 -23.94
C ALA A 109 5.22 -3.78 -24.73
N SER A 110 5.16 -2.47 -24.51
CA SER A 110 6.05 -1.52 -25.16
C SER A 110 7.53 -1.86 -24.89
N ALA A 111 8.37 -1.78 -25.92
CA ALA A 111 9.81 -1.94 -25.77
C ALA A 111 10.43 -0.89 -24.83
N SER A 112 9.79 0.28 -24.69
CA SER A 112 10.24 1.35 -23.80
C SER A 112 10.16 1.00 -22.31
N LEU A 113 9.42 -0.05 -21.93
CA LEU A 113 9.37 -0.52 -20.54
C LEU A 113 10.60 -1.32 -20.12
N PHE A 114 11.53 -1.58 -21.06
CA PHE A 114 12.77 -2.28 -20.76
C PHE A 114 14.00 -1.36 -20.84
N PRO A 115 14.97 -1.49 -19.93
CA PRO A 115 14.94 -2.38 -18.76
C PRO A 115 13.84 -1.99 -17.78
N GLY A 116 13.23 -2.99 -17.14
CA GLY A 116 12.09 -2.81 -16.28
C GLY A 116 12.14 -3.62 -14.98
N MET A 117 11.13 -3.41 -14.15
CA MET A 117 10.87 -4.19 -12.94
C MET A 117 9.53 -4.90 -13.08
N LEU A 118 9.53 -6.22 -13.13
CA LEU A 118 8.31 -7.02 -13.07
C LEU A 118 7.99 -7.32 -11.61
N LYS A 119 6.78 -6.94 -11.18
CA LYS A 119 6.34 -7.08 -9.78
C LYS A 119 5.00 -7.81 -9.75
N ILE A 120 4.83 -8.82 -8.86
CA ILE A 120 3.51 -9.41 -8.63
C ILE A 120 2.55 -8.32 -8.13
N ALA A 121 1.29 -8.40 -8.57
CA ALA A 121 0.30 -7.36 -8.28
C ALA A 121 -0.12 -7.35 -6.81
N ARG A 122 -0.10 -8.49 -6.11
CA ARG A 122 -0.50 -8.63 -4.71
C ARG A 122 0.52 -9.45 -3.93
N PHE A 123 0.58 -9.24 -2.62
CA PHE A 123 1.41 -10.00 -1.67
C PHE A 123 2.92 -9.94 -1.92
N GLY A 124 3.40 -8.96 -2.67
CA GLY A 124 4.84 -8.69 -2.81
C GLY A 124 5.33 -7.79 -1.67
N TYR A 125 6.34 -8.23 -0.90
CA TYR A 125 6.93 -7.49 0.20
C TYR A 125 8.46 -7.73 0.25
N ASP A 126 9.20 -6.81 0.85
CA ASP A 126 10.64 -6.91 1.11
C ASP A 126 11.47 -7.44 -0.07
N GLY A 127 11.19 -6.94 -1.27
CA GLY A 127 11.86 -7.39 -2.49
C GLY A 127 11.39 -8.75 -3.02
N LYS A 128 10.52 -9.47 -2.33
CA LYS A 128 9.94 -10.72 -2.81
C LYS A 128 8.84 -10.45 -3.84
N GLY A 129 8.71 -11.34 -4.82
CA GLY A 129 7.74 -11.16 -5.91
C GLY A 129 8.07 -10.00 -6.85
N GLN A 130 9.37 -9.66 -7.01
CA GLN A 130 9.84 -8.71 -8.01
C GLN A 130 11.12 -9.20 -8.69
N ALA A 131 11.28 -8.85 -9.96
CA ALA A 131 12.44 -9.20 -10.76
C ALA A 131 12.85 -8.03 -11.68
N ARG A 132 14.13 -7.70 -11.70
CA ARG A 132 14.69 -6.82 -12.72
C ARG A 132 14.79 -7.59 -14.03
N VAL A 133 14.30 -6.99 -15.11
CA VAL A 133 14.24 -7.62 -16.43
C VAL A 133 14.80 -6.65 -17.48
N LYS A 134 15.76 -7.11 -18.26
CA LYS A 134 16.42 -6.28 -19.29
C LYS A 134 15.64 -6.28 -20.60
N ASN A 135 14.88 -7.36 -20.86
CA ASN A 135 14.17 -7.60 -22.10
C ASN A 135 12.96 -8.52 -21.87
N ARG A 136 12.20 -8.79 -22.94
CA ARG A 136 11.01 -9.65 -22.89
C ARG A 136 11.31 -11.07 -22.47
N ASP A 137 12.41 -11.64 -22.88
CA ASP A 137 12.74 -13.04 -22.58
C ASP A 137 13.02 -13.20 -21.09
N GLU A 138 13.77 -12.30 -20.47
CA GLU A 138 13.96 -12.25 -19.02
C GLU A 138 12.63 -12.04 -18.29
N ALA A 139 11.73 -11.19 -18.82
CA ALA A 139 10.41 -10.96 -18.23
C ALA A 139 9.51 -12.21 -18.29
N ARG A 140 9.55 -12.96 -19.40
CA ARG A 140 8.83 -14.24 -19.52
C ARG A 140 9.33 -15.28 -18.51
N LEU A 141 10.65 -15.38 -18.33
CA LEU A 141 11.24 -16.28 -17.33
C LEU A 141 10.83 -15.88 -15.91
N ALA A 142 10.87 -14.59 -15.60
CA ALA A 142 10.44 -14.07 -14.30
C ALA A 142 8.94 -14.34 -14.06
N PHE A 143 8.08 -14.07 -15.06
CA PHE A 143 6.64 -14.31 -14.98
C PHE A 143 6.32 -15.78 -14.77
N ALA A 144 7.01 -16.69 -15.47
CA ALA A 144 6.88 -18.12 -15.23
C ALA A 144 7.34 -18.51 -13.82
N GLY A 145 8.42 -17.90 -13.31
CA GLY A 145 8.88 -18.06 -11.93
C GLY A 145 7.87 -17.60 -10.89
N PHE A 146 7.05 -16.61 -11.21
CA PHE A 146 5.91 -16.16 -10.40
C PHE A 146 4.63 -16.99 -10.63
N LYS A 147 4.75 -18.14 -11.31
CA LYS A 147 3.65 -19.10 -11.56
C LYS A 147 2.46 -18.49 -12.33
N GLY A 148 2.71 -17.46 -13.12
CA GLY A 148 1.65 -16.78 -13.87
C GLY A 148 0.74 -15.88 -13.02
N GLU A 149 1.15 -15.54 -11.80
CA GLU A 149 0.45 -14.56 -10.99
C GLU A 149 0.39 -13.20 -11.71
N PRO A 150 -0.74 -12.48 -11.63
CA PRO A 150 -0.84 -11.15 -12.22
C PRO A 150 0.30 -10.22 -11.73
N CYS A 151 0.91 -9.52 -12.68
CA CYS A 151 2.06 -8.63 -12.44
C CYS A 151 1.82 -7.24 -13.02
N VAL A 152 2.66 -6.31 -12.59
CA VAL A 152 2.88 -5.01 -13.25
C VAL A 152 4.32 -4.98 -13.72
N LEU A 153 4.52 -4.67 -15.01
CA LEU A 153 5.84 -4.36 -15.57
C LEU A 153 6.01 -2.84 -15.53
N GLU A 154 6.95 -2.36 -14.77
CA GLU A 154 7.28 -0.93 -14.65
C GLU A 154 8.62 -0.63 -15.33
N GLN A 155 8.70 0.45 -16.06
CA GLN A 155 9.99 0.96 -16.58
C GLN A 155 10.93 1.26 -15.41
N MET A 156 12.18 0.84 -15.52
CA MET A 156 13.19 1.22 -14.55
C MET A 156 13.57 2.69 -14.72
N MET A 157 13.30 3.47 -13.67
CA MET A 157 13.66 4.88 -13.62
C MET A 157 15.02 5.07 -12.96
N ALA A 158 15.81 6.01 -13.51
CA ALA A 158 16.99 6.50 -12.81
C ALA A 158 16.52 7.47 -11.71
N LEU A 159 16.69 7.09 -10.46
CA LEU A 159 16.28 7.91 -9.32
C LEU A 159 17.50 8.66 -8.78
N ASP A 160 17.36 9.98 -8.59
CA ASP A 160 18.35 10.78 -7.87
C ASP A 160 18.20 10.63 -6.36
N CYS A 161 16.95 10.55 -5.88
CA CYS A 161 16.62 10.31 -4.48
C CYS A 161 15.24 9.66 -4.36
N GLU A 162 14.94 9.13 -3.18
CA GLU A 162 13.60 8.65 -2.80
C GLU A 162 13.09 9.46 -1.60
N LEU A 163 11.86 9.95 -1.69
CA LEU A 163 11.22 10.73 -0.66
C LEU A 163 9.94 10.07 -0.17
N SER A 164 9.66 10.20 1.12
CA SER A 164 8.38 9.83 1.73
C SER A 164 7.72 11.03 2.36
N VAL A 165 6.41 11.15 2.16
CA VAL A 165 5.55 12.11 2.86
C VAL A 165 4.55 11.34 3.70
N VAL A 166 4.68 11.45 5.01
CA VAL A 166 3.71 10.92 5.97
C VAL A 166 2.74 12.03 6.32
N LEU A 167 1.45 11.78 6.14
CA LEU A 167 0.42 12.76 6.43
C LEU A 167 -0.81 12.09 7.04
N ALA A 168 -1.57 12.87 7.80
CA ALA A 168 -2.83 12.44 8.38
C ALA A 168 -3.92 13.49 8.12
N ARG A 169 -5.16 13.02 8.04
CA ARG A 169 -6.35 13.86 7.91
C ARG A 169 -7.35 13.47 8.98
N ASP A 170 -7.86 14.46 9.70
CA ASP A 170 -8.95 14.28 10.65
C ASP A 170 -10.34 14.24 9.96
N ASP A 171 -11.38 13.95 10.73
CA ASP A 171 -12.78 13.94 10.24
C ASP A 171 -13.25 15.34 9.79
N GLY A 172 -12.68 16.40 10.35
CA GLY A 172 -12.93 17.79 9.94
C GLY A 172 -12.31 18.12 8.57
N GLY A 173 -11.47 17.24 8.04
CA GLY A 173 -10.76 17.41 6.78
C GLY A 173 -9.45 18.19 6.91
N GLN A 174 -8.99 18.49 8.13
CA GLN A 174 -7.71 19.13 8.35
C GLN A 174 -6.57 18.16 8.08
N VAL A 175 -5.62 18.56 7.25
CA VAL A 175 -4.43 17.78 6.91
C VAL A 175 -3.23 18.27 7.72
N ARG A 176 -2.43 17.33 8.20
CA ARG A 176 -1.13 17.57 8.81
C ARG A 176 -0.10 16.69 8.15
N CYS A 177 1.00 17.29 7.69
CA CYS A 177 2.14 16.58 7.13
C CYS A 177 3.28 16.56 8.14
N PHE A 178 3.93 15.40 8.26
CA PHE A 178 5.24 15.33 8.90
C PHE A 178 6.31 15.91 7.96
N PRO A 179 7.49 16.28 8.47
CA PRO A 179 8.60 16.66 7.60
C PRO A 179 8.89 15.56 6.57
N VAL A 180 9.15 15.97 5.33
CA VAL A 180 9.52 15.04 4.24
C VAL A 180 10.74 14.24 4.65
N ALA A 181 10.71 12.95 4.46
CA ALA A 181 11.83 12.06 4.73
C ALA A 181 12.52 11.64 3.44
N GLU A 182 13.86 11.63 3.45
CA GLU A 182 14.71 11.05 2.41
C GLU A 182 15.05 9.62 2.80
N ASN A 183 14.85 8.68 1.86
CA ASN A 183 14.99 7.25 2.10
C ASN A 183 16.20 6.67 1.37
N GLN A 184 16.89 5.78 2.03
CA GLN A 184 17.96 4.97 1.46
C GLN A 184 17.58 3.50 1.58
N HIS A 185 17.61 2.80 0.44
CA HIS A 185 17.33 1.37 0.37
C HIS A 185 18.62 0.58 0.20
N ARG A 186 18.73 -0.54 0.90
CA ARG A 186 19.80 -1.52 0.72
C ARG A 186 19.17 -2.87 0.34
N HIS A 187 19.58 -3.40 -0.81
CA HIS A 187 19.04 -4.68 -1.34
C HIS A 187 17.50 -4.70 -1.49
N GLY A 188 16.89 -3.52 -1.79
CA GLY A 188 15.45 -3.40 -1.96
C GLY A 188 14.64 -3.29 -0.65
N ILE A 189 15.32 -3.18 0.49
CA ILE A 189 14.72 -2.96 1.81
C ILE A 189 15.09 -1.57 2.28
N LEU A 190 14.14 -0.85 2.86
CA LEU A 190 14.38 0.46 3.48
C LEU A 190 15.36 0.30 4.65
N ASP A 191 16.51 0.96 4.56
CA ASP A 191 17.59 0.89 5.55
C ASP A 191 17.62 2.13 6.45
N ILE A 192 17.54 3.33 5.82
CA ILE A 192 17.60 4.60 6.54
C ILE A 192 16.53 5.56 6.02
N SER A 193 15.83 6.22 6.93
CA SER A 193 15.01 7.39 6.64
C SER A 193 15.54 8.59 7.41
N SER A 194 15.85 9.68 6.73
CA SER A 194 16.32 10.93 7.32
C SER A 194 15.27 12.01 7.18
N ALA A 195 14.79 12.55 8.29
CA ALA A 195 13.84 13.67 8.31
C ALA A 195 14.39 14.83 9.17
N PRO A 196 14.30 16.09 8.68
CA PRO A 196 13.84 16.48 7.36
C PRO A 196 14.78 16.02 6.24
N ALA A 197 14.24 15.81 5.03
CA ALA A 197 15.01 15.46 3.84
C ALA A 197 16.03 16.55 3.46
N ARG A 198 17.20 16.14 2.99
CA ARG A 198 18.28 17.05 2.57
C ARG A 198 18.21 17.34 1.07
N VAL A 199 17.06 17.78 0.61
CA VAL A 199 16.77 18.11 -0.80
C VAL A 199 16.26 19.55 -0.90
N PRO A 200 16.29 20.18 -2.09
CA PRO A 200 15.77 21.53 -2.27
C PRO A 200 14.33 21.68 -1.77
N ASP A 201 14.02 22.85 -1.17
CA ASP A 201 12.69 23.13 -0.62
C ASP A 201 11.56 22.96 -1.63
N GLN A 202 11.82 23.32 -2.91
CA GLN A 202 10.84 23.14 -3.99
C GLN A 202 10.46 21.67 -4.15
N LEU A 203 11.43 20.76 -4.11
CA LEU A 203 11.17 19.32 -4.26
C LEU A 203 10.37 18.77 -3.06
N GLN A 204 10.64 19.28 -1.83
CA GLN A 204 9.85 18.92 -0.66
C GLN A 204 8.40 19.39 -0.82
N MET A 205 8.18 20.64 -1.27
CA MET A 205 6.86 21.20 -1.52
C MET A 205 6.10 20.41 -2.59
N ASP A 206 6.75 20.04 -3.69
CA ASP A 206 6.14 19.24 -4.75
C ASP A 206 5.71 17.86 -4.24
N ALA A 207 6.55 17.20 -3.44
CA ALA A 207 6.23 15.91 -2.83
C ALA A 207 5.02 16.01 -1.88
N MET A 208 4.98 17.04 -1.03
CA MET A 208 3.84 17.30 -0.13
C MET A 208 2.56 17.57 -0.92
N GLN A 209 2.61 18.40 -1.97
CA GLN A 209 1.45 18.70 -2.81
C GLN A 209 0.88 17.46 -3.49
N ILE A 210 1.74 16.55 -3.99
CA ILE A 210 1.32 15.27 -4.57
C ILE A 210 0.59 14.43 -3.52
N ALA A 211 1.16 14.31 -2.31
CA ALA A 211 0.59 13.53 -1.23
C ALA A 211 -0.76 14.09 -0.74
N GLU A 212 -0.89 15.41 -0.59
CA GLU A 212 -2.14 16.07 -0.22
C GLU A 212 -3.23 15.88 -1.29
N ARG A 213 -2.89 15.96 -2.56
CA ARG A 213 -3.81 15.68 -3.67
C ARG A 213 -4.31 14.24 -3.64
N ALA A 214 -3.41 13.27 -3.40
CA ALA A 214 -3.78 11.87 -3.27
C ALA A 214 -4.76 11.67 -2.10
N LEU A 215 -4.46 12.25 -0.94
CA LEU A 215 -5.32 12.18 0.23
C LEU A 215 -6.69 12.85 0.01
N ALA A 216 -6.74 13.96 -0.72
CA ALA A 216 -7.99 14.67 -1.05
C ALA A 216 -8.91 13.83 -1.95
N TRP A 217 -8.34 13.00 -2.82
CA TRP A 217 -9.11 12.11 -3.68
C TRP A 217 -9.87 11.05 -2.85
N TYR A 218 -9.23 10.45 -1.87
CA TYR A 218 -9.86 9.48 -0.98
C TYR A 218 -11.08 10.02 -0.23
N LYS A 219 -11.18 11.34 -0.03
CA LYS A 219 -12.37 11.97 0.56
C LYS A 219 -13.56 12.05 -0.42
N ARG A 220 -13.32 12.25 -1.71
CA ARG A 220 -14.39 12.44 -2.72
C ARG A 220 -15.07 11.15 -3.14
N THR A 221 -14.38 10.03 -3.03
CA THR A 221 -14.90 8.70 -3.45
C THR A 221 -15.52 7.91 -2.32
N MET A 222 -15.39 8.37 -1.07
CA MET A 222 -15.75 7.60 0.13
C MET A 222 -16.62 8.42 1.11
N GLY A 223 -17.23 9.52 0.64
CA GLY A 223 -18.13 10.38 1.42
C GLY A 223 -19.53 9.81 1.57
#